data_8d8626a3438910a24731323166ee335a
#
_entry.id   8d8626a3438910a24731323166ee335a
#
_cell.length_a   1.000
_cell.length_b   1.000
_cell.length_c   1.000
_cell.angle_alpha   90.00
_cell.angle_beta   90.00
_cell.angle_gamma   90.00
#
_symmetry.space_group_name_H-M   'P 1'
#
loop_
_entity.id
_entity.type
_entity.pdbx_description
1 polymer ?
#
loop_
_entity_poly.entity_id
_entity_poly.type
_entity_poly.pdbx_seq_one_letter_code
_entity_poly.pdbx_strand_id
1 'polypeptide(L)'
;FEILEVCTQHRITLVPVVNKEGRYVNSYLLTDILEFFRATPTLLQSGAILVVSITADRYSVIDIAHAVEHNDAKLLGLWMTHQANETALQLTLKVNLEHTAPIIKSLQRYGYEIEGIFGDESYDTDYRERYDHLMNYLKYS
;
A
#
# COMPACT_ATOMS: atom_id res chain seq x y z
N PHE A 1 7.89 -2.97 -15.30
CA PHE A 1 6.43 -3.11 -15.13
C PHE A 1 5.81 -4.07 -16.14
N GLU A 2 6.22 -4.04 -17.42
CA GLU A 2 5.71 -4.93 -18.48
C GLU A 2 5.71 -6.41 -18.09
N ILE A 3 6.75 -6.90 -17.43
CA ILE A 3 6.87 -8.31 -17.01
C ILE A 3 5.79 -8.67 -15.97
N LEU A 4 5.51 -7.77 -15.01
CA LEU A 4 4.44 -7.98 -14.03
C LEU A 4 3.07 -8.02 -14.69
N GLU A 5 2.84 -7.16 -15.68
CA GLU A 5 1.61 -7.14 -16.46
C GLU A 5 1.42 -8.47 -17.20
N VAL A 6 2.44 -8.96 -17.91
CA VAL A 6 2.41 -10.24 -18.58
C VAL A 6 2.15 -11.40 -17.63
N CYS A 7 2.84 -11.42 -16.46
CA CYS A 7 2.63 -12.45 -15.43
C CYS A 7 1.18 -12.46 -14.92
N THR A 8 0.60 -11.29 -14.67
CA THR A 8 -0.76 -11.17 -14.13
C THR A 8 -1.83 -11.48 -15.17
N GLN A 9 -1.71 -10.98 -16.39
CA GLN A 9 -2.66 -11.22 -17.48
C GLN A 9 -2.72 -12.70 -17.89
N HIS A 10 -1.57 -13.33 -17.98
CA HIS A 10 -1.47 -14.72 -18.43
C HIS A 10 -1.40 -15.74 -17.28
N ARG A 11 -1.38 -15.30 -16.03
CA ARG A 11 -1.25 -16.15 -14.82
C ARG A 11 -0.04 -17.07 -14.88
N ILE A 12 1.10 -16.55 -15.35
CA ILE A 12 2.36 -17.27 -15.46
C ILE A 12 3.39 -16.72 -14.46
N THR A 13 4.35 -17.55 -14.10
CA THR A 13 5.42 -17.23 -13.14
C THR A 13 6.79 -17.10 -13.80
N LEU A 14 6.88 -17.35 -15.10
CA LEU A 14 8.09 -17.24 -15.88
C LEU A 14 7.77 -16.57 -17.22
N VAL A 15 8.54 -15.54 -17.55
CA VAL A 15 8.43 -14.80 -18.82
C VAL A 15 9.71 -14.98 -19.62
N PRO A 16 9.68 -15.70 -20.76
CA PRO A 16 10.84 -15.78 -21.63
C PRO A 16 11.04 -14.50 -22.42
N VAL A 17 12.28 -14.10 -22.59
CA VAL A 17 12.68 -12.97 -23.42
C VAL A 17 13.33 -13.49 -24.70
N VAL A 18 12.87 -12.98 -25.83
CA VAL A 18 13.41 -13.28 -27.15
C VAL A 18 13.96 -12.02 -27.81
N ASN A 19 14.96 -12.20 -28.68
CA ASN A 19 15.49 -11.09 -29.46
C ASN A 19 14.57 -10.77 -30.67
N LYS A 20 14.98 -9.80 -31.50
CA LYS A 20 14.23 -9.40 -32.69
C LYS A 20 14.04 -10.52 -33.74
N GLU A 21 14.93 -11.51 -33.73
CA GLU A 21 14.88 -12.69 -34.60
C GLU A 21 14.07 -13.85 -34.00
N GLY A 22 13.41 -13.64 -32.84
CA GLY A 22 12.60 -14.64 -32.15
C GLY A 22 13.41 -15.71 -31.40
N ARG A 23 14.72 -15.53 -31.22
CA ARG A 23 15.57 -16.47 -30.47
C ARG A 23 15.55 -16.15 -29.00
N TYR A 24 15.47 -17.20 -28.17
CA TYR A 24 15.55 -17.09 -26.73
C TYR A 24 16.86 -16.42 -26.28
N VAL A 25 16.74 -15.45 -25.37
CA VAL A 25 17.86 -14.71 -24.80
C VAL A 25 17.96 -14.95 -23.28
N ASN A 26 16.84 -14.85 -22.57
CA ASN A 26 16.78 -14.96 -21.13
C ASN A 26 15.36 -15.25 -20.65
N SER A 27 15.19 -15.47 -19.34
CA SER A 27 13.88 -15.55 -18.69
C SER A 27 13.87 -14.72 -17.41
N TYR A 28 12.72 -14.17 -17.09
CA TYR A 28 12.45 -13.55 -15.79
C TYR A 28 11.47 -14.42 -15.02
N LEU A 29 11.82 -14.74 -13.77
CA LEU A 29 10.92 -15.38 -12.82
C LEU A 29 10.16 -14.32 -12.02
N LEU A 30 8.90 -14.57 -11.73
CA LEU A 30 8.12 -13.72 -10.83
C LEU A 30 8.78 -13.59 -9.45
N THR A 31 9.43 -14.66 -8.99
CA THR A 31 10.19 -14.65 -7.73
C THR A 31 11.36 -13.67 -7.72
N ASP A 32 12.05 -13.46 -8.85
CA ASP A 32 13.15 -12.50 -8.96
C ASP A 32 12.62 -11.06 -8.82
N ILE A 33 11.44 -10.80 -9.37
CA ILE A 33 10.78 -9.50 -9.25
C ILE A 33 10.32 -9.26 -7.80
N LEU A 34 9.74 -10.27 -7.16
CA LEU A 34 9.33 -10.20 -5.75
C LEU A 34 10.53 -9.98 -4.83
N GLU A 35 11.67 -10.63 -5.12
CA GLU A 35 12.93 -10.44 -4.37
C GLU A 35 13.43 -8.99 -4.48
N PHE A 36 13.36 -8.39 -5.67
CA PHE A 36 13.68 -6.98 -5.87
C PHE A 36 12.81 -6.07 -4.98
N PHE A 37 11.50 -6.29 -4.96
CA PHE A 37 10.60 -5.51 -4.09
C PHE A 37 10.86 -5.77 -2.61
N ARG A 38 11.08 -7.04 -2.22
CA ARG A 38 11.39 -7.42 -0.85
C ARG A 38 12.64 -6.72 -0.32
N ALA A 39 13.63 -6.49 -1.18
CA ALA A 39 14.88 -5.83 -0.82
C ALA A 39 14.75 -4.30 -0.64
N THR A 40 13.57 -3.72 -0.97
CA THR A 40 13.38 -2.27 -0.81
C THR A 40 13.22 -1.88 0.66
N PRO A 41 13.78 -0.74 1.09
CA PRO A 41 13.61 -0.23 2.47
C PRO A 41 12.13 -0.10 2.86
N THR A 42 11.26 0.21 1.91
CA THR A 42 9.82 0.33 2.12
C THR A 42 9.19 -0.93 2.72
N LEU A 43 9.64 -2.11 2.29
CA LEU A 43 9.13 -3.39 2.82
C LEU A 43 9.93 -3.91 4.01
N LEU A 44 11.23 -3.59 4.09
CA LEU A 44 12.11 -4.07 5.16
C LEU A 44 11.97 -3.31 6.47
N GLN A 45 11.66 -2.01 6.41
CA GLN A 45 11.54 -1.19 7.62
C GLN A 45 10.22 -1.46 8.34
N SER A 46 10.27 -1.57 9.68
CA SER A 46 9.08 -1.56 10.52
C SER A 46 8.33 -0.24 10.41
N GLY A 47 7.07 -0.24 10.80
CA GLY A 47 6.22 0.93 10.78
C GLY A 47 4.82 0.60 10.26
N ALA A 48 3.95 1.59 10.25
CA ALA A 48 2.55 1.41 9.92
C ALA A 48 2.25 1.62 8.43
N ILE A 49 1.14 1.05 7.99
CA ILE A 49 0.52 1.28 6.69
C ILE A 49 -0.81 1.97 6.93
N LEU A 50 -1.02 3.09 6.26
CA LEU A 50 -2.26 3.85 6.27
C LEU A 50 -2.91 3.76 4.89
N VAL A 51 -4.18 3.37 4.85
CA VAL A 51 -5.00 3.44 3.65
C VAL A 51 -5.90 4.66 3.78
N VAL A 52 -5.80 5.56 2.83
CA VAL A 52 -6.53 6.83 2.85
C VAL A 52 -7.22 7.09 1.52
N SER A 53 -8.29 7.86 1.54
CA SER A 53 -8.96 8.32 0.33
C SER A 53 -9.10 9.84 0.29
N ILE A 54 -9.16 10.38 -0.92
CA ILE A 54 -9.36 11.79 -1.20
C ILE A 54 -9.93 11.97 -2.60
N THR A 55 -10.57 13.08 -2.86
CA THR A 55 -10.97 13.44 -4.22
C THR A 55 -9.75 13.80 -5.08
N ALA A 56 -9.80 13.47 -6.36
CA ALA A 56 -8.67 13.63 -7.28
C ALA A 56 -8.19 15.08 -7.42
N ASP A 57 -9.10 16.05 -7.34
CA ASP A 57 -8.81 17.48 -7.39
C ASP A 57 -8.08 18.01 -6.13
N ARG A 58 -8.18 17.30 -5.01
CA ARG A 58 -7.54 17.66 -3.72
C ARG A 58 -6.28 16.86 -3.43
N TYR A 59 -5.96 15.87 -4.24
CA TYR A 59 -4.77 15.06 -4.05
C TYR A 59 -3.49 15.89 -4.16
N SER A 60 -2.64 15.79 -3.13
CA SER A 60 -1.35 16.48 -3.06
C SER A 60 -0.32 15.64 -2.32
N VAL A 61 0.74 15.25 -3.03
CA VAL A 61 1.89 14.56 -2.40
C VAL A 61 2.59 15.44 -1.36
N ILE A 62 2.59 16.75 -1.59
CA ILE A 62 3.20 17.73 -0.66
C ILE A 62 2.45 17.73 0.66
N ASP A 63 1.13 17.73 0.64
CA ASP A 63 0.30 17.71 1.85
C ASP A 63 0.49 16.40 2.64
N ILE A 64 0.59 15.27 1.93
CA ILE A 64 0.91 13.98 2.54
C ILE A 64 2.29 14.02 3.20
N ALA A 65 3.30 14.50 2.48
CA ALA A 65 4.66 14.62 3.01
C ALA A 65 4.71 15.52 4.26
N HIS A 66 4.03 16.67 4.21
CA HIS A 66 3.91 17.57 5.36
C HIS A 66 3.18 16.90 6.54
N ALA A 67 2.07 16.19 6.29
CA ALA A 67 1.35 15.51 7.35
C ALA A 67 2.20 14.45 8.06
N VAL A 68 3.10 13.78 7.33
CA VAL A 68 4.01 12.78 7.89
C VAL A 68 5.20 13.45 8.58
N GLU A 69 5.92 14.35 7.90
CA GLU A 69 7.18 14.92 8.40
C GLU A 69 7.00 15.86 9.60
N HIS A 70 5.89 16.59 9.69
CA HIS A 70 5.58 17.43 10.85
C HIS A 70 5.31 16.62 12.15
N ASN A 71 5.17 15.31 12.03
CA ASN A 71 5.01 14.40 13.16
C ASN A 71 6.27 13.54 13.38
N ASP A 72 7.45 14.04 12.98
CA ASP A 72 8.75 13.37 13.13
C ASP A 72 8.81 11.97 12.49
N ALA A 73 7.95 11.72 11.51
CA ALA A 73 7.90 10.48 10.75
C ALA A 73 8.55 10.62 9.38
N LYS A 74 8.81 9.49 8.74
CA LYS A 74 9.27 9.41 7.35
C LYS A 74 8.27 8.63 6.50
N LEU A 75 7.96 9.21 5.34
CA LEU A 75 7.18 8.51 4.32
C LEU A 75 8.11 7.52 3.59
N LEU A 76 7.89 6.23 3.79
CA LEU A 76 8.70 5.16 3.19
C LEU A 76 8.17 4.73 1.82
N GLY A 77 6.89 4.93 1.58
CA GLY A 77 6.24 4.61 0.32
C GLY A 77 4.87 5.23 0.20
N LEU A 78 4.49 5.49 -1.04
CA LEU A 78 3.20 6.03 -1.43
C LEU A 78 2.75 5.33 -2.71
N TRP A 79 1.58 4.70 -2.69
CA TRP A 79 0.98 4.04 -3.83
C TRP A 79 -0.46 4.49 -4.01
N MET A 80 -0.86 4.69 -5.25
CA MET A 80 -2.26 4.74 -5.61
C MET A 80 -2.73 3.28 -5.78
N THR A 81 -3.57 2.80 -4.87
CA THR A 81 -3.98 1.39 -4.82
C THR A 81 -5.29 1.11 -5.54
N HIS A 82 -6.16 2.10 -5.59
CA HIS A 82 -7.42 2.00 -6.30
C HIS A 82 -7.92 3.38 -6.72
N GLN A 83 -8.59 3.42 -7.86
CA GLN A 83 -9.38 4.55 -8.31
C GLN A 83 -10.84 4.07 -8.41
N ALA A 84 -11.62 4.35 -7.36
CA ALA A 84 -12.99 3.85 -7.24
C ALA A 84 -13.91 4.42 -8.31
N ASN A 85 -13.62 5.66 -8.73
CA ASN A 85 -14.29 6.37 -9.82
C ASN A 85 -13.38 7.53 -10.28
N GLU A 86 -13.80 8.32 -11.26
CA GLU A 86 -13.00 9.44 -11.76
C GLU A 86 -12.74 10.56 -10.73
N THR A 87 -13.47 10.58 -9.63
CA THR A 87 -13.41 11.65 -8.62
C THR A 87 -12.72 11.25 -7.32
N ALA A 88 -12.56 9.96 -7.02
CA ALA A 88 -11.99 9.46 -5.77
C ALA A 88 -10.75 8.61 -6.00
N LEU A 89 -9.70 8.89 -5.24
CA LEU A 89 -8.44 8.16 -5.21
C LEU A 89 -8.28 7.46 -3.86
N GLN A 90 -7.85 6.21 -3.87
CA GLN A 90 -7.38 5.50 -2.69
C GLN A 90 -5.86 5.37 -2.73
N LEU A 91 -5.22 5.74 -1.65
CA LEU A 91 -3.77 5.75 -1.52
C LEU A 91 -3.35 4.87 -0.34
N THR A 92 -2.24 4.17 -0.52
CA THR A 92 -1.59 3.43 0.57
C THR A 92 -0.27 4.11 0.90
N LEU A 93 -0.12 4.49 2.15
CA LEU A 93 1.06 5.15 2.70
C LEU A 93 1.80 4.17 3.63
N LYS A 94 3.10 4.03 3.47
CA LYS A 94 3.97 3.37 4.44
C LYS A 94 4.77 4.43 5.19
N VAL A 95 4.68 4.42 6.52
CA VAL A 95 5.43 5.34 7.40
C VAL A 95 6.31 4.54 8.38
N ASN A 96 7.38 5.14 8.86
CA ASN A 96 8.35 4.49 9.76
C ASN A 96 7.94 4.52 11.25
N LEU A 97 6.74 4.97 11.58
CA LEU A 97 6.22 4.99 12.95
C LEU A 97 5.10 3.97 13.12
N GLU A 98 5.00 3.41 14.33
CA GLU A 98 3.95 2.50 14.76
C GLU A 98 2.81 3.23 15.49
N HIS A 99 3.05 4.47 15.95
CA HIS A 99 2.03 5.34 16.54
C HIS A 99 1.60 6.41 15.55
N THR A 100 0.50 6.16 14.84
CA THR A 100 0.08 6.96 13.69
C THR A 100 -0.96 8.04 14.02
N ALA A 101 -1.49 8.10 15.24
CA ALA A 101 -2.56 9.03 15.61
C ALA A 101 -2.28 10.52 15.27
N PRO A 102 -1.07 11.07 15.48
CA PRO A 102 -0.76 12.45 15.07
C PRO A 102 -0.77 12.63 13.55
N ILE A 103 -0.25 11.64 12.80
CA ILE A 103 -0.22 11.65 11.34
C ILE A 103 -1.64 11.62 10.79
N ILE A 104 -2.49 10.75 11.34
CA ILE A 104 -3.91 10.62 10.98
C ILE A 104 -4.63 11.96 11.15
N LYS A 105 -4.47 12.63 12.30
CA LYS A 105 -5.07 13.95 12.54
C LYS A 105 -4.58 15.00 11.54
N SER A 106 -3.31 14.94 11.15
CA SER A 106 -2.75 15.84 10.14
C SER A 106 -3.33 15.56 8.75
N LEU A 107 -3.42 14.29 8.34
CA LEU A 107 -4.04 13.89 7.07
C LEU A 107 -5.51 14.31 7.00
N GLN A 108 -6.26 14.11 8.08
CA GLN A 108 -7.67 14.53 8.16
C GLN A 108 -7.83 16.05 8.01
N ARG A 109 -6.91 16.85 8.55
CA ARG A 109 -6.91 18.32 8.32
C ARG A 109 -6.70 18.70 6.86
N TYR A 110 -5.94 17.93 6.11
CA TYR A 110 -5.79 18.10 4.65
C TYR A 110 -6.96 17.51 3.86
N GLY A 111 -7.94 16.91 4.54
CA GLY A 111 -9.15 16.38 3.92
C GLY A 111 -9.07 14.93 3.47
N TYR A 112 -8.03 14.20 3.91
CA TYR A 112 -7.96 12.75 3.69
C TYR A 112 -8.86 12.00 4.66
N GLU A 113 -9.59 11.02 4.15
CA GLU A 113 -10.37 10.08 4.95
C GLU A 113 -9.54 8.82 5.21
N ILE A 114 -9.57 8.31 6.43
CA ILE A 114 -8.82 7.11 6.82
C ILE A 114 -9.70 5.88 6.63
N GLU A 115 -9.27 4.98 5.76
CA GLU A 115 -9.99 3.74 5.44
C GLU A 115 -9.40 2.52 6.14
N GLY A 116 -8.10 2.53 6.45
CA GLY A 116 -7.44 1.43 7.13
C GLY A 116 -6.12 1.82 7.78
N ILE A 117 -5.78 1.11 8.86
CA ILE A 117 -4.53 1.28 9.60
C ILE A 117 -4.01 -0.12 9.92
N PHE A 118 -2.74 -0.38 9.59
CA PHE A 118 -2.09 -1.67 9.83
C PHE A 118 -0.70 -1.45 10.42
N GLY A 119 -0.31 -2.30 11.37
CA GLY A 119 0.99 -2.22 12.04
C GLY A 119 1.10 -1.07 13.04
N ASP A 120 -0.02 -0.55 13.52
CA ASP A 120 -0.10 0.35 14.68
C ASP A 120 -0.74 -0.40 15.83
N GLU A 121 0.04 -0.69 16.88
CA GLU A 121 -0.42 -1.49 18.02
C GLU A 121 -1.64 -0.90 18.73
N SER A 122 -1.80 0.42 18.70
CA SER A 122 -2.94 1.10 19.31
C SER A 122 -4.26 0.86 18.57
N TYR A 123 -4.19 0.52 17.28
CA TYR A 123 -5.34 0.22 16.43
C TYR A 123 -5.53 -1.28 16.16
N ASP A 124 -4.48 -2.10 16.26
CA ASP A 124 -4.56 -3.57 16.06
C ASP A 124 -5.48 -4.24 17.09
N THR A 125 -5.55 -3.69 18.31
CA THR A 125 -6.45 -4.17 19.37
C THR A 125 -7.92 -3.95 18.98
N ASP A 126 -8.25 -2.80 18.40
CA ASP A 126 -9.62 -2.46 17.98
C ASP A 126 -10.08 -3.31 16.78
N TYR A 127 -9.16 -3.63 15.85
CA TYR A 127 -9.46 -4.52 14.72
C TYR A 127 -9.66 -5.98 15.12
N ARG A 128 -8.87 -6.49 16.08
CA ARG A 128 -9.04 -7.84 16.62
C ARG A 128 -10.39 -7.97 17.33
N GLU A 129 -10.76 -7.01 18.16
CA GLU A 129 -12.05 -6.98 18.83
C GLU A 129 -13.21 -6.92 17.82
N ARG A 130 -13.10 -6.11 16.76
CA ARG A 130 -14.11 -6.05 15.68
C ARG A 130 -14.18 -7.33 14.87
N TYR A 131 -13.03 -7.93 14.55
CA TYR A 131 -12.95 -9.22 13.86
C TYR A 131 -13.59 -10.33 14.72
N ASP A 132 -13.23 -10.41 15.99
CA ASP A 132 -13.79 -11.39 16.92
C ASP A 132 -15.29 -11.19 17.12
N HIS A 133 -15.74 -9.93 17.16
CA HIS A 133 -17.17 -9.60 17.24
C HIS A 133 -17.92 -10.05 15.98
N LEU A 134 -17.36 -9.81 14.80
CA LEU A 134 -17.90 -10.25 13.51
C LEU A 134 -17.94 -11.79 13.41
N MET A 135 -16.85 -12.46 13.79
CA MET A 135 -16.75 -13.92 13.75
C MET A 135 -17.70 -14.58 14.75
N ASN A 136 -17.89 -13.98 15.93
CA ASN A 136 -18.89 -14.43 16.89
C ASN A 136 -20.31 -14.26 16.33
N TYR A 137 -20.61 -13.13 15.68
CA TYR A 137 -21.92 -12.91 15.05
C TYR A 137 -22.20 -13.96 13.96
N LEU A 138 -21.21 -14.29 13.13
CA LEU A 138 -21.33 -15.29 12.07
C LEU A 138 -21.42 -16.72 12.59
N LYS A 139 -20.88 -17.02 13.78
CA LYS A 139 -20.99 -18.35 14.43
C LYS A 139 -22.37 -18.63 15.01
N TYR A 140 -23.13 -17.61 15.38
CA TYR A 140 -24.44 -17.73 16.02
C TYR A 140 -25.61 -17.37 15.09
N SER A 141 -25.34 -17.06 13.87
CA SER A 141 -26.33 -16.93 12.80
C SER A 141 -26.30 -18.16 11.91
#